data_5a4429fc6dfd9bb35836468995d6e2d9
#
_entry.id   5a4429fc6dfd9bb35836468995d6e2d9
#
_cell.length_a   1.000
_cell.length_b   1.000
_cell.length_c   1.000
_cell.angle_alpha   90.00
_cell.angle_beta   90.00
_cell.angle_gamma   90.00
#
_symmetry.space_group_name_H-M   'P 1'
#
loop_
_entity.id
_entity.type
_entity.pdbx_description
1 polymer ?
#
loop_
_entity_poly.entity_id
_entity_poly.type
_entity_poly.pdbx_seq_one_letter_code
_entity_poly.pdbx_strand_id
1 'polypeptide(L)'
;SCLEKSYSISDSLHNMNLKCLALDKLIEVEEQLAPYKALNYAKALVKMYDSMANVTIYNKVAARLRLGENFFYVDSLQHALEEERKAYRMAMKAGDSNLLSYVRQNLASTFEEIGEKDSCLYYARLAYDLNAANRFSCLLTFASAYISVDSLNQAFSLLNQAMPKTAEDRYSVFYFQSQAAMKAHDFKSAKSFSDSAYHYLEDMYRTALQGKAAYYTSFLKKESERAKTQGKAEMQQWVFSLIVLLCFIVVIFILYVYKSYKHQIKLRMEHEREVLLQKQQMQEKIHQEELSHKEIQLSMMRNYLQKKIDVVEKLNSIVPNENKHI
;
A
#
# COMPACT_ATOMS: atom_id res chain seq x y z
N SER A 1 7.52 25.18 -7.20
CA SER A 1 6.06 24.91 -7.37
C SER A 1 5.24 26.11 -6.88
N CYS A 2 3.93 26.18 -7.25
CA CYS A 2 3.03 27.22 -6.71
C CYS A 2 2.89 27.10 -5.18
N LEU A 3 2.98 25.92 -4.62
CA LEU A 3 2.92 25.67 -3.18
C LEU A 3 4.17 26.18 -2.45
N GLU A 4 5.36 26.04 -3.02
CA GLU A 4 6.59 26.62 -2.45
C GLU A 4 6.54 28.15 -2.46
N LYS A 5 5.99 28.75 -3.52
CA LYS A 5 5.72 30.20 -3.55
C LYS A 5 4.70 30.61 -2.50
N SER A 6 3.60 29.85 -2.33
CA SER A 6 2.61 30.10 -1.29
C SER A 6 3.23 30.02 0.11
N TYR A 7 4.09 29.04 0.34
CA TYR A 7 4.85 28.89 1.59
C TYR A 7 5.76 30.11 1.83
N SER A 8 6.54 30.53 0.83
CA SER A 8 7.43 31.69 0.91
C SER A 8 6.66 32.99 1.15
N ILE A 9 5.51 33.17 0.48
CA ILE A 9 4.65 34.34 0.69
C ILE A 9 4.04 34.33 2.09
N SER A 10 3.57 33.20 2.58
CA SER A 10 3.01 33.11 3.94
C SER A 10 4.06 33.33 5.02
N ASP A 11 5.31 32.99 4.75
CA ASP A 11 6.46 33.29 5.61
C ASP A 11 6.75 34.80 5.65
N SER A 12 6.79 35.45 4.49
CA SER A 12 7.00 36.90 4.38
C SER A 12 5.87 37.74 5.03
N LEU A 13 4.64 37.18 5.02
CA LEU A 13 3.47 37.82 5.66
C LEU A 13 3.36 37.46 7.16
N HIS A 14 4.26 36.68 7.71
CA HIS A 14 4.22 36.13 9.07
C HIS A 14 2.90 35.43 9.45
N ASN A 15 2.20 34.89 8.44
CA ASN A 15 0.93 34.19 8.64
C ASN A 15 1.15 32.69 8.89
N MET A 16 1.24 32.34 10.17
CA MET A 16 1.51 30.97 10.61
C MET A 16 0.44 29.96 10.14
N ASN A 17 -0.83 30.34 10.09
CA ASN A 17 -1.91 29.45 9.65
C ASN A 17 -1.79 29.11 8.17
N LEU A 18 -1.54 30.10 7.31
CA LEU A 18 -1.32 29.87 5.88
C LEU A 18 -0.04 29.07 5.64
N LYS A 19 0.98 29.29 6.46
CA LYS A 19 2.23 28.53 6.38
C LYS A 19 2.03 27.06 6.73
N CYS A 20 1.28 26.74 7.79
CA CYS A 20 0.91 25.38 8.15
C CYS A 20 0.09 24.70 7.04
N LEU A 21 -0.89 25.42 6.46
CA LEU A 21 -1.68 24.89 5.34
C LEU A 21 -0.82 24.61 4.10
N ALA A 22 0.12 25.50 3.79
CA ALA A 22 1.04 25.30 2.67
C ALA A 22 1.98 24.10 2.91
N LEU A 23 2.47 23.93 4.14
CA LEU A 23 3.27 22.75 4.51
C LEU A 23 2.47 21.46 4.37
N ASP A 24 1.23 21.42 4.88
CA ASP A 24 0.39 20.22 4.77
C ASP A 24 0.18 19.83 3.29
N LYS A 25 -0.08 20.79 2.41
CA LYS A 25 -0.21 20.56 0.97
C LYS A 25 1.10 20.19 0.28
N LEU A 26 2.24 20.70 0.75
CA LEU A 26 3.55 20.30 0.26
C LEU A 26 3.87 18.85 0.65
N ILE A 27 3.53 18.44 1.86
CA ILE A 27 3.68 17.05 2.30
C ILE A 27 2.89 16.13 1.37
N GLU A 28 1.60 16.40 1.18
CA GLU A 28 0.69 15.59 0.35
C GLU A 28 1.21 15.42 -1.09
N VAL A 29 1.82 16.45 -1.67
CA VAL A 29 2.36 16.38 -3.03
C VAL A 29 3.71 15.66 -3.10
N GLU A 30 4.56 15.84 -2.09
CA GLU A 30 5.94 15.34 -2.11
C GLU A 30 6.07 13.93 -1.53
N GLU A 31 5.11 13.43 -0.75
CA GLU A 31 5.23 12.14 -0.06
C GLU A 31 5.49 10.95 -1.00
N GLN A 32 4.95 11.01 -2.22
CA GLN A 32 5.18 9.96 -3.22
C GLN A 32 6.38 10.24 -4.15
N LEU A 33 6.74 11.50 -4.34
CA LEU A 33 7.77 11.92 -5.28
C LEU A 33 9.14 12.10 -4.62
N ALA A 34 9.15 12.61 -3.41
CA ALA A 34 10.35 12.94 -2.65
C ALA A 34 10.11 12.76 -1.15
N PRO A 35 9.96 11.51 -0.65
CA PRO A 35 9.52 11.23 0.73
C PRO A 35 10.40 11.86 1.80
N TYR A 36 11.71 11.97 1.60
CA TYR A 36 12.60 12.68 2.53
C TYR A 36 12.34 14.19 2.60
N LYS A 37 11.90 14.80 1.50
CA LYS A 37 11.51 16.22 1.47
C LYS A 37 10.18 16.42 2.19
N ALA A 38 9.22 15.54 1.96
CA ALA A 38 7.94 15.49 2.67
C ALA A 38 8.15 15.30 4.18
N LEU A 39 9.05 14.41 4.59
CA LEU A 39 9.42 14.21 6.00
C LEU A 39 9.94 15.50 6.64
N ASN A 40 10.78 16.27 5.93
CA ASN A 40 11.29 17.55 6.46
C ASN A 40 10.15 18.58 6.64
N TYR A 41 9.20 18.62 5.71
CA TYR A 41 8.01 19.46 5.84
C TYR A 41 7.12 19.02 7.01
N ALA A 42 6.93 17.72 7.20
CA ALA A 42 6.16 17.17 8.32
C ALA A 42 6.80 17.49 9.68
N LYS A 43 8.13 17.40 9.80
CA LYS A 43 8.87 17.84 10.99
C LYS A 43 8.68 19.34 11.26
N ALA A 44 8.74 20.16 10.21
CA ALA A 44 8.50 21.60 10.32
C ALA A 44 7.06 21.90 10.77
N LEU A 45 6.07 21.19 10.23
CA LEU A 45 4.67 21.34 10.59
C LEU A 45 4.40 21.03 12.06
N VAL A 46 4.92 19.93 12.57
CA VAL A 46 4.82 19.55 13.99
C VAL A 46 5.46 20.61 14.87
N LYS A 47 6.70 21.04 14.55
CA LYS A 47 7.39 22.08 15.30
C LYS A 47 6.61 23.38 15.36
N MET A 48 5.96 23.77 14.24
CA MET A 48 5.13 24.98 14.20
C MET A 48 3.91 24.84 15.09
N TYR A 49 3.15 23.76 14.98
CA TYR A 49 1.97 23.55 15.82
C TYR A 49 2.31 23.40 17.31
N ASP A 50 3.45 22.84 17.65
CA ASP A 50 3.92 22.76 19.06
C ASP A 50 4.28 24.15 19.62
N SER A 51 4.74 25.10 18.78
CA SER A 51 5.09 26.46 19.19
C SER A 51 3.91 27.42 19.26
N MET A 52 2.78 27.10 18.63
CA MET A 52 1.60 27.96 18.60
C MET A 52 0.69 27.72 19.80
N ALA A 53 0.32 28.79 20.53
CA ALA A 53 -0.52 28.71 21.74
C ALA A 53 -1.96 28.28 21.44
N ASN A 54 -2.55 28.73 20.34
CA ASN A 54 -3.96 28.57 20.01
C ASN A 54 -4.20 27.52 18.90
N VAL A 55 -3.57 26.37 19.00
CA VAL A 55 -3.77 25.25 18.05
C VAL A 55 -4.67 24.22 18.68
N THR A 56 -5.67 23.78 17.89
CA THR A 56 -6.57 22.71 18.34
C THR A 56 -5.80 21.41 18.53
N ILE A 57 -6.24 20.58 19.47
CA ILE A 57 -5.67 19.27 19.68
C ILE A 57 -5.77 18.41 18.42
N TYR A 58 -6.83 18.62 17.62
CA TYR A 58 -7.02 17.99 16.33
C TYR A 58 -5.82 18.23 15.39
N ASN A 59 -5.44 19.51 15.19
CA ASN A 59 -4.32 19.85 14.31
C ASN A 59 -2.99 19.29 14.80
N LYS A 60 -2.77 19.27 16.11
CA LYS A 60 -1.57 18.68 16.71
C LYS A 60 -1.50 17.17 16.51
N VAL A 61 -2.62 16.48 16.67
CA VAL A 61 -2.71 15.03 16.41
C VAL A 61 -2.51 14.74 14.92
N ALA A 62 -3.21 15.46 14.05
CA ALA A 62 -3.09 15.31 12.60
C ALA A 62 -1.65 15.52 12.11
N ALA A 63 -0.97 16.56 12.60
CA ALA A 63 0.42 16.82 12.24
C ALA A 63 1.37 15.68 12.68
N ARG A 64 1.15 15.11 13.88
CA ARG A 64 1.96 13.97 14.33
C ARG A 64 1.68 12.70 13.56
N LEU A 65 0.42 12.45 13.18
CA LEU A 65 0.08 11.36 12.28
C LEU A 65 0.77 11.52 10.93
N ARG A 66 0.69 12.72 10.35
CA ARG A 66 1.39 13.05 9.10
C ARG A 66 2.92 12.84 9.22
N LEU A 67 3.51 13.18 10.36
CA LEU A 67 4.92 12.91 10.62
C LEU A 67 5.20 11.42 10.74
N GLY A 68 4.36 10.66 11.43
CA GLY A 68 4.44 9.20 11.53
C GLY A 68 4.35 8.53 10.16
N GLU A 69 3.36 8.90 9.33
CA GLU A 69 3.20 8.42 7.96
C GLU A 69 4.44 8.70 7.10
N ASN A 70 5.03 9.90 7.22
CA ASN A 70 6.24 10.22 6.46
C ASN A 70 7.48 9.48 6.98
N PHE A 71 7.57 9.14 8.27
CA PHE A 71 8.59 8.23 8.76
C PHE A 71 8.38 6.81 8.24
N PHE A 72 7.13 6.36 8.14
CA PHE A 72 6.78 5.07 7.56
C PHE A 72 7.23 4.98 6.09
N TYR A 73 6.96 5.99 5.27
CA TYR A 73 7.36 6.03 3.86
C TYR A 73 8.88 6.04 3.62
N VAL A 74 9.68 6.45 4.61
CA VAL A 74 11.15 6.36 4.54
C VAL A 74 11.71 5.17 5.30
N ASP A 75 10.87 4.17 5.59
CA ASP A 75 11.23 2.92 6.30
C ASP A 75 11.81 3.15 7.70
N SER A 76 11.41 4.24 8.34
CA SER A 76 11.84 4.59 9.71
C SER A 76 10.76 4.24 10.74
N LEU A 77 10.38 2.95 10.78
CA LEU A 77 9.19 2.43 11.47
C LEU A 77 9.19 2.72 12.98
N GLN A 78 10.33 2.70 13.63
CA GLN A 78 10.42 3.02 15.07
C GLN A 78 10.07 4.49 15.36
N HIS A 79 10.53 5.41 14.51
CA HIS A 79 10.18 6.83 14.66
C HIS A 79 8.71 7.08 14.28
N ALA A 80 8.18 6.36 13.28
CA ALA A 80 6.75 6.38 12.98
C ALA A 80 5.93 6.01 14.22
N LEU A 81 6.26 4.86 14.83
CA LEU A 81 5.58 4.35 16.01
C LEU A 81 5.68 5.32 17.22
N GLU A 82 6.82 6.01 17.39
CA GLU A 82 6.97 7.02 18.45
C GLU A 82 6.02 8.20 18.26
N GLU A 83 5.91 8.75 17.06
CA GLU A 83 5.01 9.88 16.77
C GLU A 83 3.54 9.46 16.83
N GLU A 84 3.20 8.28 16.34
CA GLU A 84 1.86 7.72 16.42
C GLU A 84 1.44 7.45 17.88
N ARG A 85 2.33 6.97 18.73
CA ARG A 85 2.07 6.82 20.17
C ARG A 85 1.86 8.17 20.88
N LYS A 86 2.59 9.22 20.45
CA LYS A 86 2.34 10.59 20.95
C LYS A 86 0.97 11.07 20.52
N ALA A 87 0.62 10.89 19.22
CA ALA A 87 -0.70 11.19 18.67
C ALA A 87 -1.80 10.44 19.41
N TYR A 88 -1.59 9.15 19.70
CA TYR A 88 -2.53 8.30 20.44
C TYR A 88 -2.83 8.84 21.84
N ARG A 89 -1.78 9.18 22.60
CA ARG A 89 -1.97 9.76 23.94
C ARG A 89 -2.74 11.08 23.91
N MET A 90 -2.52 11.89 22.87
CA MET A 90 -3.23 13.16 22.69
C MET A 90 -4.69 12.93 22.28
N ALA A 91 -4.95 12.03 21.36
CA ALA A 91 -6.31 11.67 20.92
C ALA A 91 -7.14 11.03 22.04
N MET A 92 -6.51 10.19 22.88
CA MET A 92 -7.16 9.64 24.08
C MET A 92 -7.61 10.73 25.06
N LYS A 93 -6.78 11.75 25.27
CA LYS A 93 -7.13 12.89 26.15
C LYS A 93 -8.24 13.76 25.54
N ALA A 94 -8.31 13.84 24.21
CA ALA A 94 -9.35 14.59 23.52
C ALA A 94 -10.71 13.89 23.55
N GLY A 95 -10.74 12.57 23.70
CA GLY A 95 -11.97 11.77 23.67
C GLY A 95 -12.68 11.75 22.30
N ASP A 96 -12.02 12.16 21.23
CA ASP A 96 -12.57 12.21 19.89
C ASP A 96 -12.42 10.86 19.18
N SER A 97 -13.56 10.21 18.91
CA SER A 97 -13.61 8.89 18.30
C SER A 97 -13.03 8.86 16.89
N ASN A 98 -13.16 9.94 16.09
CA ASN A 98 -12.59 10.01 14.76
C ASN A 98 -11.07 10.08 14.83
N LEU A 99 -10.51 10.97 15.68
CA LEU A 99 -9.07 11.03 15.89
C LEU A 99 -8.49 9.70 16.38
N LEU A 100 -9.16 9.08 17.36
CA LEU A 100 -8.75 7.79 17.89
C LEU A 100 -8.75 6.71 16.81
N SER A 101 -9.76 6.70 15.95
CA SER A 101 -9.86 5.74 14.85
C SER A 101 -8.69 5.87 13.88
N TYR A 102 -8.39 7.08 13.42
CA TYR A 102 -7.24 7.34 12.53
C TYR A 102 -5.91 6.92 13.16
N VAL A 103 -5.68 7.34 14.41
CA VAL A 103 -4.42 7.01 15.11
C VAL A 103 -4.25 5.51 15.31
N ARG A 104 -5.32 4.81 15.69
CA ARG A 104 -5.30 3.35 15.87
C ARG A 104 -5.08 2.62 14.56
N GLN A 105 -5.66 3.12 13.47
CA GLN A 105 -5.44 2.58 12.13
C GLN A 105 -3.97 2.69 11.72
N ASN A 106 -3.34 3.86 11.92
CA ASN A 106 -1.92 4.06 11.60
C ASN A 106 -1.02 3.17 12.47
N LEU A 107 -1.28 3.10 13.79
CA LEU A 107 -0.58 2.17 14.67
C LEU A 107 -0.68 0.72 14.19
N ALA A 108 -1.87 0.29 13.76
CA ALA A 108 -2.06 -1.07 13.24
C ALA A 108 -1.19 -1.31 11.99
N SER A 109 -1.17 -0.36 11.04
CA SER A 109 -0.37 -0.46 9.82
C SER A 109 1.14 -0.48 10.13
N THR A 110 1.60 0.35 11.06
CA THR A 110 3.00 0.38 11.47
C THR A 110 3.40 -0.90 12.19
N PHE A 111 2.54 -1.46 13.05
CA PHE A 111 2.79 -2.76 13.69
C PHE A 111 2.78 -3.92 12.69
N GLU A 112 1.94 -3.86 11.66
CA GLU A 112 1.95 -4.85 10.56
C GLU A 112 3.31 -4.88 9.86
N GLU A 113 3.86 -3.72 9.53
CA GLU A 113 5.15 -3.60 8.84
C GLU A 113 6.33 -4.01 9.71
N ILE A 114 6.26 -3.75 11.03
CA ILE A 114 7.25 -4.25 12.00
C ILE A 114 7.15 -5.77 12.19
N GLY A 115 6.03 -6.39 11.82
CA GLY A 115 5.77 -7.82 12.02
C GLY A 115 5.13 -8.16 13.38
N GLU A 116 4.71 -7.17 14.14
CA GLU A 116 4.04 -7.30 15.45
C GLU A 116 2.53 -7.61 15.26
N LYS A 117 2.25 -8.83 14.80
CA LYS A 117 0.91 -9.26 14.35
C LYS A 117 -0.19 -9.08 15.41
N ASP A 118 0.10 -9.40 16.67
CA ASP A 118 -0.86 -9.28 17.76
C ASP A 118 -1.22 -7.82 18.04
N SER A 119 -0.22 -6.94 18.03
CA SER A 119 -0.40 -5.49 18.18
C SER A 119 -1.17 -4.91 16.99
N CYS A 120 -0.84 -5.33 15.77
CA CYS A 120 -1.58 -4.96 14.56
C CYS A 120 -3.07 -5.33 14.70
N LEU A 121 -3.38 -6.58 15.00
CA LEU A 121 -4.76 -7.07 15.14
C LEU A 121 -5.51 -6.34 16.26
N TYR A 122 -4.86 -6.08 17.38
CA TYR A 122 -5.44 -5.34 18.50
C TYR A 122 -5.84 -3.92 18.11
N TYR A 123 -4.93 -3.15 17.52
CA TYR A 123 -5.21 -1.76 17.16
C TYR A 123 -6.17 -1.65 15.98
N ALA A 124 -6.08 -2.55 15.00
CA ALA A 124 -7.01 -2.61 13.87
C ALA A 124 -8.45 -2.87 14.33
N ARG A 125 -8.65 -3.80 15.25
CA ARG A 125 -9.95 -4.06 15.88
C ARG A 125 -10.47 -2.84 16.63
N LEU A 126 -9.63 -2.24 17.48
CA LEU A 126 -10.02 -1.05 18.25
C LEU A 126 -10.37 0.15 17.36
N ALA A 127 -9.74 0.28 16.18
CA ALA A 127 -10.10 1.31 15.21
C ALA A 127 -11.47 1.03 14.57
N TYR A 128 -11.69 -0.21 14.16
CA TYR A 128 -12.93 -0.64 13.50
C TYR A 128 -14.16 -0.53 14.44
N ASP A 129 -14.01 -0.91 15.71
CA ASP A 129 -15.07 -0.92 16.71
C ASP A 129 -15.59 0.49 17.06
N LEU A 130 -14.82 1.54 16.82
CA LEU A 130 -15.24 2.93 17.02
C LEU A 130 -16.34 3.39 16.06
N ASN A 131 -16.56 2.69 14.95
CA ASN A 131 -17.54 3.05 13.92
C ASN A 131 -17.44 4.52 13.47
N ALA A 132 -16.21 5.02 13.34
CA ALA A 132 -15.89 6.41 13.01
C ALA A 132 -16.06 6.70 11.50
N ALA A 133 -15.83 7.95 11.10
CA ALA A 133 -16.00 8.40 9.72
C ALA A 133 -15.13 7.61 8.71
N ASN A 134 -13.96 7.11 9.13
CA ASN A 134 -13.04 6.28 8.32
C ASN A 134 -13.32 4.76 8.44
N ARG A 135 -14.54 4.36 8.80
CA ARG A 135 -14.90 2.94 9.03
C ARG A 135 -14.49 2.02 7.89
N PHE A 136 -14.64 2.44 6.64
CA PHE A 136 -14.26 1.63 5.49
C PHE A 136 -12.76 1.33 5.49
N SER A 137 -11.93 2.35 5.69
CA SER A 137 -10.47 2.19 5.79
C SER A 137 -10.08 1.31 6.99
N CYS A 138 -10.74 1.50 8.14
CA CYS A 138 -10.52 0.64 9.31
C CYS A 138 -10.91 -0.83 9.04
N LEU A 139 -11.97 -1.07 8.26
CA LEU A 139 -12.36 -2.42 7.84
C LEU A 139 -11.24 -3.08 7.01
N LEU A 140 -10.66 -2.35 6.07
CA LEU A 140 -9.55 -2.85 5.25
C LEU A 140 -8.31 -3.15 6.10
N THR A 141 -7.93 -2.25 7.01
CA THR A 141 -6.82 -2.48 7.94
C THR A 141 -7.07 -3.69 8.85
N PHE A 142 -8.31 -3.88 9.32
CA PHE A 142 -8.67 -5.03 10.14
C PHE A 142 -8.67 -6.34 9.34
N ALA A 143 -9.09 -6.30 8.08
CA ALA A 143 -8.98 -7.45 7.18
C ALA A 143 -7.51 -7.80 6.90
N SER A 144 -6.64 -6.81 6.67
CA SER A 144 -5.19 -6.99 6.54
C SER A 144 -4.59 -7.64 7.77
N ALA A 145 -4.96 -7.16 8.96
CA ALA A 145 -4.51 -7.75 10.22
C ALA A 145 -4.94 -9.22 10.37
N TYR A 146 -6.16 -9.58 9.95
CA TYR A 146 -6.58 -10.99 9.91
C TYR A 146 -5.79 -11.81 8.89
N ILE A 147 -5.47 -11.24 7.74
CA ILE A 147 -4.61 -11.89 6.74
C ILE A 147 -3.22 -12.13 7.32
N SER A 148 -2.66 -11.18 8.07
CA SER A 148 -1.33 -11.31 8.66
C SER A 148 -1.22 -12.46 9.68
N VAL A 149 -2.30 -12.74 10.43
CA VAL A 149 -2.39 -13.84 11.41
C VAL A 149 -3.02 -15.12 10.85
N ASP A 150 -3.13 -15.24 9.54
CA ASP A 150 -3.69 -16.40 8.83
C ASP A 150 -5.17 -16.73 9.16
N SER A 151 -5.90 -15.75 9.71
CA SER A 151 -7.34 -15.85 10.01
C SER A 151 -8.18 -15.49 8.77
N LEU A 152 -8.00 -16.27 7.69
CA LEU A 152 -8.48 -15.92 6.35
C LEU A 152 -10.00 -15.88 6.23
N ASN A 153 -10.73 -16.75 6.96
CA ASN A 153 -12.19 -16.73 6.96
C ASN A 153 -12.76 -15.43 7.52
N GLN A 154 -12.14 -14.90 8.59
CA GLN A 154 -12.51 -13.62 9.18
C GLN A 154 -12.20 -12.46 8.24
N ALA A 155 -11.03 -12.51 7.57
CA ALA A 155 -10.66 -11.52 6.57
C ALA A 155 -11.67 -11.47 5.42
N PHE A 156 -12.02 -12.62 4.82
CA PHE A 156 -13.03 -12.69 3.77
C PHE A 156 -14.42 -12.22 4.26
N SER A 157 -14.81 -12.60 5.47
CA SER A 157 -16.08 -12.14 6.06
C SER A 157 -16.16 -10.62 6.16
N LEU A 158 -15.07 -9.95 6.57
CA LEU A 158 -14.99 -8.49 6.62
C LEU A 158 -15.00 -7.89 5.22
N LEU A 159 -14.16 -8.39 4.31
CA LEU A 159 -14.06 -7.86 2.95
C LEU A 159 -15.37 -7.99 2.16
N ASN A 160 -16.15 -9.06 2.40
CA ASN A 160 -17.46 -9.24 1.79
C ASN A 160 -18.53 -8.29 2.36
N GLN A 161 -18.32 -7.73 3.55
CA GLN A 161 -19.18 -6.69 4.14
C GLN A 161 -18.78 -5.28 3.67
N ALA A 162 -17.66 -5.14 2.99
CA ALA A 162 -17.19 -3.86 2.50
C ALA A 162 -18.16 -3.28 1.47
N MET A 163 -18.47 -2.00 1.59
CA MET A 163 -19.31 -1.24 0.66
C MET A 163 -18.46 -0.19 -0.06
N PRO A 164 -17.70 -0.58 -1.08
CA PRO A 164 -16.84 0.34 -1.80
C PRO A 164 -17.66 1.37 -2.57
N LYS A 165 -17.32 2.65 -2.44
CA LYS A 165 -18.00 3.77 -3.10
C LYS A 165 -17.24 4.28 -4.32
N THR A 166 -15.93 4.23 -4.28
CA THR A 166 -15.02 4.74 -5.32
C THR A 166 -14.32 3.60 -6.05
N ALA A 167 -13.66 3.90 -7.16
CA ALA A 167 -12.80 2.94 -7.86
C ALA A 167 -11.60 2.53 -6.97
N GLU A 168 -11.06 3.47 -6.19
CA GLU A 168 -10.00 3.22 -5.22
C GLU A 168 -10.43 2.25 -4.12
N ASP A 169 -11.64 2.45 -3.57
CA ASP A 169 -12.21 1.52 -2.59
C ASP A 169 -12.32 0.09 -3.16
N ARG A 170 -12.79 -0.02 -4.40
CA ARG A 170 -12.94 -1.33 -5.09
C ARG A 170 -11.59 -1.98 -5.35
N TYR A 171 -10.61 -1.19 -5.83
CA TYR A 171 -9.24 -1.65 -5.95
C TYR A 171 -8.74 -2.24 -4.64
N SER A 172 -8.91 -1.51 -3.54
CA SER A 172 -8.42 -1.93 -2.22
C SER A 172 -9.09 -3.22 -1.73
N VAL A 173 -10.41 -3.37 -1.91
CA VAL A 173 -11.13 -4.59 -1.52
C VAL A 173 -10.61 -5.79 -2.33
N PHE A 174 -10.53 -5.68 -3.65
CA PHE A 174 -10.05 -6.78 -4.49
C PHE A 174 -8.58 -7.10 -4.25
N TYR A 175 -7.76 -6.09 -3.94
CA TYR A 175 -6.37 -6.29 -3.56
C TYR A 175 -6.25 -7.17 -2.31
N PHE A 176 -6.97 -6.85 -1.22
CA PHE A 176 -6.94 -7.64 0.00
C PHE A 176 -7.59 -9.02 -0.17
N GLN A 177 -8.66 -9.14 -0.98
CA GLN A 177 -9.23 -10.44 -1.33
C GLN A 177 -8.23 -11.32 -2.08
N SER A 178 -7.45 -10.73 -2.99
CA SER A 178 -6.38 -11.43 -3.69
C SER A 178 -5.29 -11.91 -2.73
N GLN A 179 -4.86 -11.06 -1.78
CA GLN A 179 -3.87 -11.42 -0.76
C GLN A 179 -4.37 -12.58 0.13
N ALA A 180 -5.62 -12.50 0.59
CA ALA A 180 -6.23 -13.57 1.39
C ALA A 180 -6.31 -14.88 0.63
N ALA A 181 -6.72 -14.85 -0.65
CA ALA A 181 -6.80 -16.03 -1.50
C ALA A 181 -5.42 -16.63 -1.79
N MET A 182 -4.39 -15.78 -2.00
CA MET A 182 -3.01 -16.24 -2.15
C MET A 182 -2.53 -17.01 -0.91
N LYS A 183 -2.77 -16.47 0.28
CA LYS A 183 -2.44 -17.16 1.54
C LYS A 183 -3.24 -18.43 1.76
N ALA A 184 -4.49 -18.47 1.29
CA ALA A 184 -5.33 -19.67 1.32
C ALA A 184 -4.91 -20.72 0.28
N HIS A 185 -3.89 -20.46 -0.53
CA HIS A 185 -3.48 -21.27 -1.68
C HIS A 185 -4.57 -21.47 -2.75
N ASP A 186 -5.62 -20.63 -2.75
CA ASP A 186 -6.61 -20.56 -3.81
C ASP A 186 -6.13 -19.61 -4.93
N PHE A 187 -5.22 -20.11 -5.73
CA PHE A 187 -4.59 -19.34 -6.80
C PHE A 187 -5.57 -18.92 -7.90
N LYS A 188 -6.66 -19.66 -8.08
CA LYS A 188 -7.69 -19.33 -9.06
C LYS A 188 -8.46 -18.08 -8.64
N SER A 189 -8.93 -18.04 -7.41
CA SER A 189 -9.61 -16.87 -6.86
C SER A 189 -8.65 -15.70 -6.70
N ALA A 190 -7.42 -15.94 -6.25
CA ALA A 190 -6.38 -14.92 -6.13
C ALA A 190 -6.13 -14.21 -7.46
N LYS A 191 -6.01 -14.97 -8.56
CA LYS A 191 -5.88 -14.40 -9.90
C LYS A 191 -7.10 -13.56 -10.29
N SER A 192 -8.30 -14.09 -10.09
CA SER A 192 -9.54 -13.38 -10.44
C SER A 192 -9.68 -12.06 -9.69
N PHE A 193 -9.36 -12.03 -8.40
CA PHE A 193 -9.37 -10.81 -7.59
C PHE A 193 -8.27 -9.83 -8.01
N SER A 194 -7.08 -10.34 -8.33
CA SER A 194 -5.97 -9.52 -8.84
C SER A 194 -6.31 -8.87 -10.17
N ASP A 195 -6.91 -9.62 -11.12
CA ASP A 195 -7.35 -9.10 -12.41
C ASP A 195 -8.42 -7.99 -12.20
N SER A 196 -9.32 -8.18 -11.24
CA SER A 196 -10.33 -7.17 -10.87
C SER A 196 -9.68 -5.93 -10.26
N ALA A 197 -8.73 -6.07 -9.35
CA ALA A 197 -7.98 -4.96 -8.76
C ALA A 197 -7.25 -4.17 -9.85
N TYR A 198 -6.55 -4.87 -10.75
CA TYR A 198 -5.83 -4.23 -11.85
C TYR A 198 -6.75 -3.41 -12.77
N HIS A 199 -7.96 -3.92 -13.06
CA HIS A 199 -8.96 -3.20 -13.86
C HIS A 199 -9.33 -1.84 -13.22
N TYR A 200 -9.58 -1.80 -11.91
CA TYR A 200 -9.90 -0.55 -11.21
C TYR A 200 -8.68 0.40 -11.12
N LEU A 201 -7.49 -0.15 -10.95
CA LEU A 201 -6.26 0.64 -10.97
C LEU A 201 -6.04 1.31 -12.34
N GLU A 202 -6.26 0.55 -13.43
CA GLU A 202 -6.18 1.08 -14.80
C GLU A 202 -7.21 2.19 -15.03
N ASP A 203 -8.42 2.03 -14.53
CA ASP A 203 -9.50 3.02 -14.67
C ASP A 203 -9.21 4.31 -13.89
N MET A 204 -8.65 4.20 -12.68
CA MET A 204 -8.17 5.33 -11.90
C MET A 204 -7.05 6.09 -12.63
N TYR A 205 -6.10 5.36 -13.20
CA TYR A 205 -4.99 5.93 -13.94
C TYR A 205 -5.46 6.65 -15.20
N ARG A 206 -6.38 6.03 -15.95
CA ARG A 206 -7.02 6.62 -17.13
C ARG A 206 -7.78 7.90 -16.79
N THR A 207 -8.56 7.89 -15.72
CA THR A 207 -9.32 9.05 -15.24
C THR A 207 -8.39 10.20 -14.82
N ALA A 208 -7.30 9.89 -14.11
CA ALA A 208 -6.30 10.88 -13.73
C ALA A 208 -5.60 11.52 -14.95
N LEU A 209 -5.29 10.71 -15.97
CA LEU A 209 -4.72 11.22 -17.22
C LEU A 209 -5.71 12.12 -17.98
N GLN A 210 -6.99 11.71 -18.04
CA GLN A 210 -8.04 12.52 -18.67
C GLN A 210 -8.24 13.84 -17.92
N GLY A 211 -8.24 13.83 -16.60
CA GLY A 211 -8.32 15.03 -15.76
C GLY A 211 -7.17 16.00 -16.01
N LYS A 212 -5.94 15.49 -16.12
CA LYS A 212 -4.76 16.28 -16.48
C LYS A 212 -4.90 16.88 -17.89
N ALA A 213 -5.32 16.09 -18.87
CA ALA A 213 -5.53 16.56 -20.24
C ALA A 213 -6.62 17.62 -20.30
N ALA A 214 -7.76 17.45 -19.62
CA ALA A 214 -8.84 18.43 -19.53
C ALA A 214 -8.39 19.73 -18.86
N TYR A 215 -7.61 19.64 -17.78
CA TYR A 215 -7.02 20.80 -17.11
C TYR A 215 -6.11 21.60 -18.05
N TYR A 216 -5.19 20.93 -18.76
CA TYR A 216 -4.30 21.59 -19.73
C TYR A 216 -5.10 22.22 -20.88
N THR A 217 -6.12 21.54 -21.36
CA THR A 217 -7.00 22.07 -22.43
C THR A 217 -7.75 23.31 -21.96
N SER A 218 -8.31 23.32 -20.75
CA SER A 218 -9.02 24.46 -20.18
C SER A 218 -8.08 25.62 -19.88
N PHE A 219 -6.88 25.34 -19.40
CA PHE A 219 -5.83 26.34 -19.16
C PHE A 219 -5.40 27.01 -20.46
N LEU A 220 -5.11 26.24 -21.50
CA LEU A 220 -4.74 26.75 -22.83
C LEU A 220 -5.85 27.60 -23.45
N LYS A 221 -7.11 27.15 -23.29
CA LYS A 221 -8.28 27.95 -23.76
C LYS A 221 -8.35 29.32 -23.07
N LYS A 222 -8.17 29.34 -21.74
CA LYS A 222 -8.19 30.60 -20.95
C LYS A 222 -7.03 31.52 -21.29
N GLU A 223 -5.85 30.98 -21.56
CA GLU A 223 -4.68 31.74 -22.01
C GLU A 223 -4.88 32.29 -23.42
N SER A 224 -5.43 31.50 -24.34
CA SER A 224 -5.82 31.97 -25.69
C SER A 224 -6.85 33.11 -25.66
N GLU A 225 -7.84 33.02 -24.74
CA GLU A 225 -8.83 34.09 -24.56
C GLU A 225 -8.21 35.36 -23.98
N ARG A 226 -7.26 35.27 -23.05
CA ARG A 226 -6.51 36.41 -22.52
C ARG A 226 -5.61 37.07 -23.59
N ALA A 227 -4.95 36.27 -24.42
CA ALA A 227 -4.12 36.77 -25.51
C ALA A 227 -4.96 37.54 -26.55
N LYS A 228 -6.22 37.13 -26.82
CA LYS A 228 -7.13 37.82 -27.72
C LYS A 228 -7.57 39.19 -27.19
N THR A 229 -7.53 39.40 -25.91
CA THR A 229 -7.98 40.65 -25.27
C THR A 229 -6.87 41.72 -25.15
N GLN A 230 -5.61 41.35 -25.28
CA GLN A 230 -4.47 42.25 -25.04
C GLN A 230 -3.77 42.84 -26.29
N GLY A 231 -4.40 42.88 -27.43
CA GLY A 231 -3.87 43.63 -28.57
C GLY A 231 -3.37 42.79 -29.78
N LYS A 232 -3.84 43.20 -30.98
CA LYS A 232 -3.69 42.43 -32.21
C LYS A 232 -2.27 42.39 -32.81
N ALA A 233 -1.38 43.31 -32.45
CA ALA A 233 -0.07 43.45 -33.11
C ALA A 233 1.08 42.63 -32.47
N GLU A 234 1.11 42.50 -31.16
CA GLU A 234 2.13 41.68 -30.46
C GLU A 234 1.77 40.18 -30.43
N MET A 235 0.54 39.90 -30.75
CA MET A 235 -0.08 38.58 -30.58
C MET A 235 0.49 37.50 -31.55
N GLN A 236 0.83 37.89 -32.78
CA GLN A 236 1.31 36.88 -33.77
C GLN A 236 2.68 36.32 -33.41
N GLN A 237 3.59 37.11 -32.91
CA GLN A 237 4.91 36.61 -32.49
C GLN A 237 4.82 35.78 -31.21
N TRP A 238 3.97 36.19 -30.22
CA TRP A 238 3.77 35.44 -28.99
C TRP A 238 3.01 34.13 -29.20
N VAL A 239 1.99 34.15 -30.06
CA VAL A 239 1.24 32.91 -30.41
C VAL A 239 2.13 31.95 -31.18
N PHE A 240 2.97 32.45 -32.10
CA PHE A 240 3.89 31.61 -32.81
C PHE A 240 4.96 31.00 -31.89
N SER A 241 5.52 31.78 -30.96
CA SER A 241 6.49 31.27 -29.99
C SER A 241 5.84 30.32 -28.96
N LEU A 242 4.55 30.55 -28.60
CA LEU A 242 3.80 29.62 -27.72
C LEU A 242 3.48 28.29 -28.42
N ILE A 243 3.14 28.32 -29.71
CA ILE A 243 2.92 27.12 -30.52
C ILE A 243 4.22 26.34 -30.67
N VAL A 244 5.35 27.03 -30.94
CA VAL A 244 6.66 26.36 -31.01
C VAL A 244 7.06 25.77 -29.66
N LEU A 245 6.80 26.48 -28.56
CA LEU A 245 7.05 25.97 -27.19
C LEU A 245 6.17 24.77 -26.87
N LEU A 246 4.91 24.81 -27.29
CA LEU A 246 3.96 23.70 -27.11
C LEU A 246 4.34 22.46 -27.92
N CYS A 247 4.80 22.70 -29.19
CA CYS A 247 5.37 21.63 -30.00
C CYS A 247 6.60 21.02 -29.33
N PHE A 248 7.46 21.85 -28.72
CA PHE A 248 8.64 21.38 -27.99
C PHE A 248 8.25 20.61 -26.71
N ILE A 249 7.25 21.10 -25.95
CA ILE A 249 6.73 20.42 -24.76
C ILE A 249 6.04 19.10 -25.14
N VAL A 250 5.28 19.07 -26.23
CA VAL A 250 4.65 17.84 -26.74
C VAL A 250 5.71 16.84 -27.20
N VAL A 251 6.77 17.30 -27.88
CA VAL A 251 7.89 16.42 -28.26
C VAL A 251 8.62 15.91 -27.03
N ILE A 252 8.91 16.78 -26.04
CA ILE A 252 9.53 16.36 -24.76
C ILE A 252 8.58 15.44 -23.98
N PHE A 253 7.26 15.73 -23.96
CA PHE A 253 6.25 14.88 -23.32
C PHE A 253 6.14 13.52 -24.03
N ILE A 254 6.13 13.49 -25.37
CA ILE A 254 6.16 12.24 -26.14
C ILE A 254 7.45 11.47 -25.86
N LEU A 255 8.60 12.16 -25.80
CA LEU A 255 9.88 11.55 -25.44
C LEU A 255 9.90 11.08 -23.97
N TYR A 256 9.30 11.84 -23.05
CA TYR A 256 9.18 11.45 -21.64
C TYR A 256 8.22 10.27 -21.46
N VAL A 257 7.03 10.31 -22.10
CA VAL A 257 6.08 9.19 -22.10
C VAL A 257 6.70 7.97 -22.79
N TYR A 258 7.40 8.15 -23.90
CA TYR A 258 8.12 7.07 -24.57
C TYR A 258 9.22 6.47 -23.68
N LYS A 259 9.99 7.33 -23.00
CA LYS A 259 11.02 6.90 -22.04
C LYS A 259 10.42 6.23 -20.81
N SER A 260 9.33 6.76 -20.28
CA SER A 260 8.56 6.20 -19.16
C SER A 260 7.93 4.86 -19.55
N TYR A 261 7.32 4.77 -20.73
CA TYR A 261 6.76 3.54 -21.27
C TYR A 261 7.82 2.45 -21.46
N LYS A 262 8.99 2.83 -22.02
CA LYS A 262 10.13 1.91 -22.17
C LYS A 262 10.69 1.47 -20.80
N HIS A 263 10.68 2.36 -19.81
CA HIS A 263 11.08 2.03 -18.43
C HIS A 263 10.06 1.11 -17.74
N GLN A 264 8.76 1.38 -17.92
CA GLN A 264 7.71 0.50 -17.42
C GLN A 264 7.70 -0.88 -18.07
N ILE A 265 7.99 -0.95 -19.41
CA ILE A 265 8.16 -2.24 -20.07
C ILE A 265 9.35 -2.98 -19.46
N LYS A 266 10.46 -2.26 -19.22
CA LYS A 266 11.64 -2.87 -18.59
C LYS A 266 11.34 -3.37 -17.18
N LEU A 267 10.64 -2.55 -16.37
CA LEU A 267 10.19 -2.95 -15.03
C LEU A 267 9.18 -4.10 -15.07
N ARG A 268 8.25 -4.10 -16.04
CA ARG A 268 7.32 -5.24 -16.23
C ARG A 268 8.07 -6.50 -16.63
N MET A 269 9.03 -6.39 -17.55
CA MET A 269 9.85 -7.52 -17.96
C MET A 269 10.75 -8.03 -16.82
N GLU A 270 11.27 -7.12 -15.98
CA GLU A 270 12.02 -7.48 -14.77
C GLU A 270 11.08 -8.14 -13.75
N HIS A 271 9.90 -7.57 -13.52
CA HIS A 271 8.90 -8.14 -12.63
C HIS A 271 8.35 -9.48 -13.15
N GLU A 272 8.08 -9.61 -14.46
CA GLU A 272 7.71 -10.89 -15.08
C GLU A 272 8.83 -11.92 -14.94
N ARG A 273 10.10 -11.49 -15.08
CA ARG A 273 11.25 -12.36 -14.82
C ARG A 273 11.34 -12.77 -13.36
N GLU A 274 11.14 -11.84 -12.42
CA GLU A 274 11.12 -12.15 -10.99
C GLU A 274 9.96 -13.08 -10.64
N VAL A 275 8.76 -12.82 -11.17
CA VAL A 275 7.60 -13.69 -11.00
C VAL A 275 7.84 -15.06 -11.62
N LEU A 276 8.48 -15.12 -12.79
CA LEU A 276 8.84 -16.39 -13.43
C LEU A 276 9.90 -17.15 -12.60
N LEU A 277 10.90 -16.42 -12.07
CA LEU A 277 11.93 -17.00 -11.19
C LEU A 277 11.31 -17.49 -9.88
N GLN A 278 10.41 -16.70 -9.30
CA GLN A 278 9.66 -17.12 -8.10
C GLN A 278 8.76 -18.33 -8.38
N LYS A 279 8.10 -18.38 -9.56
CA LYS A 279 7.35 -19.57 -9.98
C LYS A 279 8.25 -20.79 -10.15
N GLN A 280 9.43 -20.62 -10.75
CA GLN A 280 10.39 -21.72 -10.88
C GLN A 280 10.90 -22.18 -9.51
N GLN A 281 11.27 -21.25 -8.62
CA GLN A 281 11.68 -21.56 -7.25
C GLN A 281 10.55 -22.20 -6.45
N MET A 282 9.30 -21.76 -6.65
CA MET A 282 8.13 -22.35 -6.02
C MET A 282 7.86 -23.76 -6.56
N GLN A 283 7.97 -23.96 -7.88
CA GLN A 283 7.88 -25.31 -8.48
C GLN A 283 8.99 -26.24 -8.00
N GLU A 284 10.23 -25.73 -7.87
CA GLU A 284 11.33 -26.51 -7.29
C GLU A 284 11.06 -26.85 -5.82
N LYS A 285 10.54 -25.92 -5.01
CA LYS A 285 10.13 -26.21 -3.63
C LYS A 285 9.02 -27.23 -3.55
N ILE A 286 7.98 -27.08 -4.37
CA ILE A 286 6.87 -28.06 -4.45
C ILE A 286 7.43 -29.42 -4.87
N HIS A 287 8.34 -29.45 -5.84
CA HIS A 287 8.97 -30.69 -6.28
C HIS A 287 9.84 -31.32 -5.18
N GLN A 288 10.58 -30.49 -4.42
CA GLN A 288 11.35 -30.96 -3.24
C GLN A 288 10.43 -31.44 -2.11
N GLU A 289 9.30 -30.75 -1.86
CA GLU A 289 8.29 -31.19 -0.90
C GLU A 289 7.62 -32.50 -1.35
N GLU A 290 7.28 -32.63 -2.63
CA GLU A 290 6.76 -33.90 -3.18
C GLU A 290 7.78 -35.04 -3.08
N LEU A 291 9.07 -34.76 -3.33
CA LEU A 291 10.14 -35.71 -3.16
C LEU A 291 10.29 -36.10 -1.68
N SER A 292 10.29 -35.11 -0.77
CA SER A 292 10.37 -35.39 0.68
C SER A 292 9.15 -36.17 1.16
N HIS A 293 7.95 -35.88 0.65
CA HIS A 293 6.73 -36.62 0.95
C HIS A 293 6.80 -38.08 0.45
N LYS A 294 7.36 -38.28 -0.76
CA LYS A 294 7.62 -39.64 -1.31
C LYS A 294 8.68 -40.37 -0.50
N GLU A 295 9.73 -39.70 -0.05
CA GLU A 295 10.74 -40.27 0.83
C GLU A 295 10.14 -40.68 2.18
N ILE A 296 9.28 -39.84 2.77
CA ILE A 296 8.56 -40.16 4.00
C ILE A 296 7.63 -41.37 3.77
N GLN A 297 6.87 -41.38 2.66
CA GLN A 297 6.03 -42.52 2.31
C GLN A 297 6.85 -43.80 2.11
N LEU A 298 7.99 -43.70 1.42
CA LEU A 298 8.90 -44.83 1.24
C LEU A 298 9.50 -45.28 2.56
N SER A 299 9.85 -44.35 3.47
CA SER A 299 10.34 -44.70 4.81
C SER A 299 9.26 -45.38 5.66
N MET A 300 8.02 -44.91 5.60
CA MET A 300 6.87 -45.53 6.26
C MET A 300 6.60 -46.94 5.70
N MET A 301 6.67 -47.09 4.38
CA MET A 301 6.47 -48.36 3.72
C MET A 301 7.61 -49.34 4.06
N ARG A 302 8.85 -48.85 4.10
CA ARG A 302 10.02 -49.63 4.56
C ARG A 302 9.84 -50.07 6.01
N ASN A 303 9.45 -49.19 6.92
CA ASN A 303 9.16 -49.51 8.30
C ASN A 303 7.99 -50.49 8.47
N TYR A 304 6.95 -50.35 7.63
CA TYR A 304 5.82 -51.27 7.60
C TYR A 304 6.25 -52.67 7.11
N LEU A 305 7.05 -52.72 6.05
CA LEU A 305 7.61 -53.96 5.54
C LEU A 305 8.56 -54.59 6.56
N GLN A 306 9.42 -53.80 7.23
CA GLN A 306 10.30 -54.28 8.28
C GLN A 306 9.50 -54.91 9.43
N LYS A 307 8.44 -54.20 9.90
CA LYS A 307 7.54 -54.77 10.93
C LYS A 307 6.88 -56.07 10.48
N LYS A 308 6.50 -56.20 9.19
CA LYS A 308 5.97 -57.47 8.67
C LYS A 308 7.03 -58.58 8.64
N ILE A 309 8.25 -58.23 8.24
CA ILE A 309 9.37 -59.18 8.26
C ILE A 309 9.63 -59.67 9.70
N ASP A 310 9.69 -58.72 10.67
CA ASP A 310 9.87 -59.03 12.08
C ASP A 310 8.74 -59.94 12.63
N VAL A 311 7.50 -59.73 12.17
CA VAL A 311 6.35 -60.60 12.52
C VAL A 311 6.50 -61.97 11.88
N VAL A 312 6.92 -62.05 10.62
CA VAL A 312 7.16 -63.34 9.93
C VAL A 312 8.31 -64.08 10.57
N GLU A 313 9.42 -63.40 10.92
CA GLU A 313 10.54 -64.00 11.66
C GLU A 313 10.11 -64.52 13.04
N LYS A 314 9.29 -63.74 13.78
CA LYS A 314 8.69 -64.20 15.03
C LYS A 314 7.77 -65.42 14.83
N LEU A 315 6.96 -65.42 13.77
CA LEU A 315 6.10 -66.55 13.45
C LEU A 315 6.95 -67.82 13.08
N ASN A 316 8.00 -67.59 12.29
CA ASN A 316 8.94 -68.70 11.97
C ASN A 316 9.72 -69.22 13.19
N SER A 317 9.95 -68.41 14.22
CA SER A 317 10.58 -68.82 15.47
C SER A 317 9.62 -69.53 16.42
N ILE A 318 8.29 -69.46 16.16
CA ILE A 318 7.26 -70.14 16.99
C ILE A 318 6.81 -71.46 16.37
N VAL A 319 7.10 -71.72 15.09
CA VAL A 319 6.80 -73.01 14.45
C VAL A 319 7.86 -74.03 14.87
N PRO A 320 7.53 -75.05 15.63
CA PRO A 320 8.50 -76.05 15.95
C PRO A 320 8.95 -76.78 14.69
N ASN A 321 10.25 -76.97 14.61
CA ASN A 321 10.90 -77.80 13.58
C ASN A 321 10.46 -79.27 13.75
N GLU A 322 9.26 -79.60 13.27
CA GLU A 322 8.89 -80.99 13.01
C GLU A 322 8.98 -81.26 11.51
N ASN A 323 10.14 -81.60 11.09
CA ASN A 323 10.39 -82.62 10.01
C ASN A 323 11.86 -82.56 9.58
N LYS A 324 12.70 -83.17 10.45
CA LYS A 324 13.89 -83.84 10.01
C LYS A 324 13.73 -85.33 10.40
N HIS A 325 13.25 -86.07 9.43
CA HIS A 325 13.50 -87.47 9.19
C HIS A 325 12.42 -88.04 8.27
N ILE A 326 12.71 -88.09 7.00
CA ILE A 326 12.71 -89.27 6.14
C ILE A 326 13.33 -88.86 4.81
#